data_872e7a881b86905c778ae5dd65aeccc7
#
_entry.id   872e7a881b86905c778ae5dd65aeccc7
#
_cell.length_a   1.000
_cell.length_b   1.000
_cell.length_c   1.000
_cell.angle_alpha   90.00
_cell.angle_beta   90.00
_cell.angle_gamma   90.00
#
_symmetry.space_group_name_H-M   'P 1'
#
loop_
_entity.id
_entity.type
_entity.pdbx_description
1 polymer ?
#
loop_
_entity_poly.entity_id
_entity_poly.type
_entity_poly.pdbx_seq_one_letter_code
_entity_poly.pdbx_strand_id
1 'polypeptide(L)'
;MRRQIYLDCDGVLADFDKGAEAIFGMPPAAFETRYGAGEFWRRLAHADGFFEKLEPMPDAQQLYEAVKAKAPIILTGMPRGKWAAPQKRRWAERHFPGVPMITTAAALKREHCHPGDVLVDDRDQYRRHWEDAGGRFIHHKSAAASIEALKAAGYI
;
A
#
# COMPACT_ATOMS: atom_id res chain seq x y z
N MET A 1 8.52 -18.83 15.71
CA MET A 1 7.91 -17.51 15.86
C MET A 1 7.20 -17.16 14.57
N ARG A 2 5.93 -16.75 14.67
CA ARG A 2 5.17 -16.33 13.51
C ARG A 2 5.71 -14.98 13.01
N ARG A 3 5.98 -14.90 11.70
CA ARG A 3 6.40 -13.67 11.03
C ARG A 3 5.29 -13.23 10.09
N GLN A 4 4.73 -12.05 10.33
CA GLN A 4 3.64 -11.53 9.55
C GLN A 4 4.14 -10.86 8.27
N ILE A 5 3.45 -11.10 7.16
CA ILE A 5 3.66 -10.36 5.91
C ILE A 5 2.63 -9.25 5.84
N TYR A 6 3.09 -8.01 5.74
CA TYR A 6 2.26 -6.84 5.49
C TYR A 6 2.49 -6.34 4.08
N LEU A 7 1.41 -6.03 3.39
CA LEU A 7 1.45 -5.45 2.04
C LEU A 7 0.86 -4.06 2.09
N ASP A 8 1.58 -3.06 1.57
CA ASP A 8 1.00 -1.76 1.30
C ASP A 8 -0.09 -1.89 0.23
N CYS A 9 -1.01 -0.95 0.17
CA CYS A 9 -2.10 -0.96 -0.81
C CYS A 9 -1.71 -0.17 -2.05
N ASP A 10 -1.60 1.16 -1.93
CA ASP A 10 -1.33 2.02 -3.08
C ASP A 10 0.08 1.80 -3.62
N GLY A 11 0.20 1.56 -4.92
CA GLY A 11 1.49 1.30 -5.56
C GLY A 11 1.97 -0.14 -5.47
N VAL A 12 1.32 -0.98 -4.65
CA VAL A 12 1.62 -2.41 -4.54
C VAL A 12 0.47 -3.25 -5.06
N LEU A 13 -0.72 -3.01 -4.56
CA LEU A 13 -1.95 -3.73 -4.96
C LEU A 13 -2.86 -2.87 -5.83
N ALA A 14 -3.03 -1.59 -5.49
CA ALA A 14 -3.90 -0.65 -6.20
C ALA A 14 -3.05 0.32 -7.02
N ASP A 15 -3.50 0.59 -8.24
CA ASP A 15 -2.80 1.50 -9.17
C ASP A 15 -3.20 2.95 -8.88
N PHE A 16 -2.63 3.50 -7.82
CA PHE A 16 -2.87 4.88 -7.38
C PHE A 16 -2.48 5.89 -8.45
N ASP A 17 -1.30 5.74 -9.03
CA ASP A 17 -0.78 6.72 -9.99
C ASP A 17 -1.68 6.83 -11.22
N LYS A 18 -2.15 5.71 -11.75
CA LYS A 18 -3.07 5.71 -12.90
C LYS A 18 -4.38 6.41 -12.56
N GLY A 19 -4.95 6.11 -11.40
CA GLY A 19 -6.19 6.74 -10.96
C GLY A 19 -6.05 8.24 -10.69
N ALA A 20 -4.96 8.63 -10.04
CA ALA A 20 -4.68 10.04 -9.76
C ALA A 20 -4.39 10.82 -11.05
N GLU A 21 -3.64 10.24 -11.98
CA GLU A 21 -3.36 10.88 -13.26
C GLU A 21 -4.65 11.14 -14.06
N ALA A 22 -5.61 10.23 -13.99
CA ALA A 22 -6.91 10.44 -14.63
C ALA A 22 -7.66 11.65 -14.06
N ILE A 23 -7.52 11.93 -12.76
CA ILE A 23 -8.13 13.10 -12.11
C ILE A 23 -7.37 14.38 -12.43
N PHE A 24 -6.05 14.33 -12.37
CA PHE A 24 -5.18 15.51 -12.49
C PHE A 24 -4.88 15.91 -13.93
N GLY A 25 -4.95 15.00 -14.89
CA GLY A 25 -4.52 15.23 -16.26
C GLY A 25 -3.00 15.30 -16.41
N MET A 26 -2.25 14.92 -15.38
CA MET A 26 -0.78 14.90 -15.37
C MET A 26 -0.31 13.89 -14.31
N PRO A 27 0.98 13.46 -14.36
CA PRO A 27 1.51 12.56 -13.33
C PRO A 27 1.31 13.14 -11.91
N PRO A 28 0.96 12.30 -10.92
CA PRO A 28 0.69 12.77 -9.56
C PRO A 28 1.83 13.57 -8.94
N ALA A 29 3.07 13.14 -9.11
CA ALA A 29 4.23 13.86 -8.56
C ALA A 29 4.37 15.25 -9.17
N ALA A 30 4.10 15.39 -10.47
CA ALA A 30 4.13 16.69 -11.14
C ALA A 30 3.03 17.61 -10.63
N PHE A 31 1.85 17.05 -10.41
CA PHE A 31 0.73 17.83 -9.86
C PHE A 31 1.06 18.33 -8.44
N GLU A 32 1.58 17.45 -7.58
CA GLU A 32 1.94 17.83 -6.22
C GLU A 32 3.02 18.92 -6.19
N THR A 33 4.03 18.79 -7.04
CA THR A 33 5.09 19.78 -7.15
C THR A 33 4.54 21.14 -7.58
N ARG A 34 3.59 21.15 -8.51
CA ARG A 34 3.04 22.39 -9.08
C ARG A 34 2.00 23.04 -8.17
N TYR A 35 1.12 22.27 -7.55
CA TYR A 35 -0.05 22.78 -6.82
C TYR A 35 0.00 22.53 -5.31
N GLY A 36 0.91 21.72 -4.82
CA GLY A 36 1.08 21.39 -3.41
C GLY A 36 0.23 20.22 -2.92
N ALA A 37 0.60 19.70 -1.76
CA ALA A 37 -0.04 18.53 -1.15
C ALA A 37 -1.50 18.81 -0.77
N GLY A 38 -1.81 20.02 -0.32
CA GLY A 38 -3.19 20.39 0.06
C GLY A 38 -4.15 20.27 -1.10
N GLU A 39 -3.80 20.85 -2.24
CA GLU A 39 -4.63 20.80 -3.46
C GLU A 39 -4.68 19.38 -4.02
N PHE A 40 -3.57 18.64 -3.95
CA PHE A 40 -3.49 17.25 -4.36
C PHE A 40 -4.58 16.40 -3.67
N TRP A 41 -4.59 16.43 -2.34
CA TRP A 41 -5.55 15.64 -1.58
C TRP A 41 -6.97 16.18 -1.64
N ARG A 42 -7.13 17.51 -1.75
CA ARG A 42 -8.45 18.11 -1.93
C ARG A 42 -9.12 17.60 -3.22
N ARG A 43 -8.37 17.56 -4.32
CA ARG A 43 -8.89 17.09 -5.61
C ARG A 43 -9.29 15.62 -5.54
N LEU A 44 -8.47 14.77 -4.92
CA LEU A 44 -8.79 13.35 -4.77
C LEU A 44 -9.97 13.11 -3.84
N ALA A 45 -10.08 13.89 -2.77
CA ALA A 45 -11.21 13.77 -1.83
C ALA A 45 -12.54 14.17 -2.46
N HIS A 46 -12.52 15.13 -3.40
CA HIS A 46 -13.73 15.58 -4.10
C HIS A 46 -14.11 14.67 -5.28
N ALA A 47 -13.22 13.83 -5.73
CA ALA A 47 -13.54 12.84 -6.75
C ALA A 47 -14.47 11.78 -6.17
N ASP A 48 -15.46 11.37 -6.94
CA ASP A 48 -16.44 10.37 -6.48
C ASP A 48 -15.79 9.00 -6.35
N GLY A 49 -15.59 8.54 -5.11
CA GLY A 49 -15.08 7.21 -4.81
C GLY A 49 -13.67 6.97 -5.35
N PHE A 50 -12.77 7.91 -5.20
CA PHE A 50 -11.43 7.82 -5.78
C PHE A 50 -10.74 6.48 -5.48
N PHE A 51 -10.59 6.13 -4.19
CA PHE A 51 -9.90 4.88 -3.83
C PHE A 51 -10.70 3.64 -4.21
N GLU A 52 -12.01 3.70 -4.09
CA GLU A 52 -12.87 2.56 -4.42
C GLU A 52 -12.79 2.17 -5.89
N LYS A 53 -12.55 3.15 -6.77
CA LYS A 53 -12.54 2.95 -8.23
C LYS A 53 -11.16 2.67 -8.81
N LEU A 54 -10.12 2.61 -7.99
CA LEU A 54 -8.78 2.31 -8.49
C LEU A 54 -8.73 0.93 -9.15
N GLU A 55 -7.97 0.82 -10.22
CA GLU A 55 -7.68 -0.48 -10.79
C GLU A 55 -6.62 -1.18 -9.96
N PRO A 56 -6.63 -2.53 -9.86
CA PRO A 56 -5.50 -3.25 -9.31
C PRO A 56 -4.24 -3.02 -10.15
N MET A 57 -3.07 -3.04 -9.51
CA MET A 57 -1.82 -3.10 -10.24
C MET A 57 -1.82 -4.33 -11.14
N PRO A 58 -1.22 -4.25 -12.35
CA PRO A 58 -1.23 -5.38 -13.30
C PRO A 58 -0.68 -6.68 -12.72
N ASP A 59 0.27 -6.59 -11.78
CA ASP A 59 0.92 -7.74 -11.15
C ASP A 59 0.49 -7.99 -9.70
N ALA A 60 -0.57 -7.31 -9.23
CA ALA A 60 -1.04 -7.45 -7.86
C ALA A 60 -1.48 -8.88 -7.54
N GLN A 61 -2.20 -9.52 -8.46
CA GLN A 61 -2.68 -10.88 -8.25
C GLN A 61 -1.51 -11.87 -8.16
N GLN A 62 -0.46 -11.65 -8.95
CA GLN A 62 0.75 -12.47 -8.89
C GLN A 62 1.39 -12.41 -7.50
N LEU A 63 1.50 -11.23 -6.93
CA LEU A 63 2.03 -11.04 -5.58
C LEU A 63 1.15 -11.74 -4.55
N TYR A 64 -0.16 -11.49 -4.62
CA TYR A 64 -1.10 -12.08 -3.67
C TYR A 64 -1.07 -13.61 -3.70
N GLU A 65 -1.08 -14.21 -4.89
CA GLU A 65 -1.03 -15.68 -5.02
C GLU A 65 0.23 -16.27 -4.38
N ALA A 66 1.36 -15.54 -4.43
CA ALA A 66 2.60 -16.01 -3.82
C ALA A 66 2.59 -15.97 -2.30
N VAL A 67 1.80 -15.09 -1.68
CA VAL A 67 1.81 -14.88 -0.23
C VAL A 67 0.53 -15.34 0.48
N LYS A 68 -0.53 -15.64 -0.25
CA LYS A 68 -1.85 -15.92 0.35
C LYS A 68 -1.83 -17.04 1.39
N ALA A 69 -1.00 -18.04 1.20
CA ALA A 69 -0.88 -19.16 2.14
C ALA A 69 -0.29 -18.74 3.49
N LYS A 70 0.35 -17.58 3.55
CA LYS A 70 0.92 -17.00 4.77
C LYS A 70 0.00 -15.98 5.43
N ALA A 71 -1.25 -15.89 5.00
CA ALA A 71 -2.25 -14.99 5.56
C ALA A 71 -1.76 -13.54 5.67
N PRO A 72 -1.48 -12.86 4.55
CA PRO A 72 -1.00 -11.48 4.57
C PRO A 72 -2.04 -10.51 5.11
N ILE A 73 -1.59 -9.38 5.61
CA ILE A 73 -2.42 -8.27 6.04
C ILE A 73 -2.09 -7.06 5.18
N ILE A 74 -3.10 -6.36 4.69
CA ILE A 74 -2.89 -5.09 3.99
C ILE A 74 -2.72 -4.00 5.05
N LEU A 75 -1.61 -3.27 4.99
CA LEU A 75 -1.29 -2.19 5.91
C LEU A 75 -1.13 -0.91 5.09
N THR A 76 -2.14 -0.04 5.14
CA THR A 76 -2.22 1.11 4.25
C THR A 76 -2.20 2.44 5.00
N GLY A 77 -1.39 3.37 4.49
CA GLY A 77 -1.35 4.74 4.98
C GLY A 77 -2.56 5.54 4.51
N MET A 78 -3.02 6.46 5.37
CA MET A 78 -4.23 7.24 5.13
C MET A 78 -3.91 8.72 4.99
N PRO A 79 -4.57 9.44 4.05
CA PRO A 79 -4.56 10.89 4.07
C PRO A 79 -5.38 11.40 5.24
N ARG A 80 -5.30 12.71 5.50
CA ARG A 80 -6.11 13.34 6.55
C ARG A 80 -7.59 13.18 6.28
N GLY A 81 -8.38 13.13 7.36
CA GLY A 81 -9.83 12.99 7.30
C GLY A 81 -10.28 11.54 7.29
N LYS A 82 -11.59 11.36 7.18
CA LYS A 82 -12.22 10.04 7.30
C LYS A 82 -12.75 9.50 5.97
N TRP A 83 -12.51 10.21 4.87
CA TRP A 83 -13.11 9.90 3.58
C TRP A 83 -12.50 8.67 2.90
N ALA A 84 -11.20 8.45 3.09
CA ALA A 84 -10.48 7.43 2.35
C ALA A 84 -10.67 6.01 2.90
N ALA A 85 -10.75 5.84 4.24
CA ALA A 85 -10.80 4.52 4.85
C ALA A 85 -11.98 3.66 4.36
N PRO A 86 -13.22 4.14 4.32
CA PRO A 86 -14.33 3.33 3.80
C PRO A 86 -14.14 2.92 2.35
N GLN A 87 -13.60 3.82 1.53
CA GLN A 87 -13.34 3.55 0.12
C GLN A 87 -12.29 2.46 -0.05
N LYS A 88 -11.19 2.54 0.70
CA LYS A 88 -10.12 1.53 0.65
C LYS A 88 -10.63 0.17 1.12
N ARG A 89 -11.46 0.14 2.16
CA ARG A 89 -12.04 -1.12 2.65
C ARG A 89 -12.94 -1.77 1.60
N ARG A 90 -13.77 -0.99 0.91
CA ARG A 90 -14.62 -1.51 -0.16
C ARG A 90 -13.78 -2.02 -1.33
N TRP A 91 -12.70 -1.30 -1.67
CA TRP A 91 -11.78 -1.74 -2.70
C TRP A 91 -11.14 -3.08 -2.35
N ALA A 92 -10.64 -3.22 -1.12
CA ALA A 92 -10.01 -4.47 -0.68
C ALA A 92 -11.01 -5.63 -0.66
N GLU A 93 -12.24 -5.40 -0.20
CA GLU A 93 -13.27 -6.43 -0.19
C GLU A 93 -13.62 -6.91 -1.60
N ARG A 94 -13.60 -6.00 -2.56
CA ARG A 94 -13.89 -6.34 -3.97
C ARG A 94 -12.76 -7.14 -4.60
N HIS A 95 -11.51 -6.73 -4.39
CA HIS A 95 -10.36 -7.28 -5.12
C HIS A 95 -9.61 -8.37 -4.37
N PHE A 96 -9.62 -8.34 -3.05
CA PHE A 96 -8.93 -9.27 -2.17
C PHE A 96 -9.84 -9.66 -0.99
N PRO A 97 -11.00 -10.28 -1.27
CA PRO A 97 -11.98 -10.59 -0.23
C PRO A 97 -11.36 -11.48 0.84
N GLY A 98 -11.68 -11.19 2.10
CA GLY A 98 -11.18 -11.95 3.24
C GLY A 98 -9.78 -11.59 3.72
N VAL A 99 -9.07 -10.71 3.02
CA VAL A 99 -7.75 -10.23 3.46
C VAL A 99 -7.95 -9.07 4.46
N PRO A 100 -7.44 -9.20 5.71
CA PRO A 100 -7.56 -8.11 6.67
C PRO A 100 -6.86 -6.84 6.18
N MET A 101 -7.44 -5.68 6.49
CA MET A 101 -6.84 -4.40 6.19
C MET A 101 -6.73 -3.56 7.46
N ILE A 102 -5.53 -3.04 7.70
CA ILE A 102 -5.26 -2.08 8.76
C ILE A 102 -5.04 -0.71 8.11
N THR A 103 -5.80 0.28 8.55
CA THR A 103 -5.63 1.67 8.11
C THR A 103 -4.93 2.46 9.21
N THR A 104 -3.91 3.22 8.83
CA THR A 104 -3.12 4.00 9.79
C THR A 104 -2.47 5.19 9.07
N ALA A 105 -1.90 6.14 9.79
CA ALA A 105 -1.03 7.12 9.16
C ALA A 105 0.24 6.43 8.66
N ALA A 106 0.76 6.84 7.50
CA ALA A 106 1.94 6.21 6.94
C ALA A 106 3.14 6.20 7.91
N ALA A 107 3.33 7.28 8.65
CA ALA A 107 4.40 7.39 9.64
C ALA A 107 4.21 6.46 10.85
N LEU A 108 3.01 5.92 11.05
CA LEU A 108 2.67 5.08 12.20
C LEU A 108 2.56 3.59 11.85
N LYS A 109 2.89 3.19 10.63
CA LYS A 109 2.90 1.78 10.25
C LYS A 109 3.76 0.94 11.20
N ARG A 110 4.86 1.52 11.70
CA ARG A 110 5.78 0.86 12.65
C ARG A 110 5.10 0.36 13.93
N GLU A 111 3.99 0.97 14.33
CA GLU A 111 3.27 0.56 15.54
C GLU A 111 2.64 -0.83 15.41
N HIS A 112 2.50 -1.32 14.18
CA HIS A 112 1.98 -2.65 13.90
C HIS A 112 3.09 -3.70 13.72
N CYS A 113 4.35 -3.27 13.73
CA CYS A 113 5.50 -4.15 13.50
C CYS A 113 5.89 -4.90 14.77
N HIS A 114 5.99 -6.21 14.68
CA HIS A 114 6.67 -7.05 15.66
C HIS A 114 8.00 -7.51 15.07
N PRO A 115 9.01 -7.82 15.91
CA PRO A 115 10.30 -8.28 15.39
C PRO A 115 10.13 -9.46 14.42
N GLY A 116 10.75 -9.33 13.25
CA GLY A 116 10.68 -10.33 12.19
C GLY A 116 9.55 -10.14 11.18
N ASP A 117 8.61 -9.25 11.41
CA ASP A 117 7.57 -8.94 10.44
C ASP A 117 8.16 -8.24 9.22
N VAL A 118 7.56 -8.47 8.04
CA VAL A 118 8.00 -7.85 6.79
C VAL A 118 6.92 -6.93 6.23
N LEU A 119 7.33 -5.77 5.75
CA LEU A 119 6.48 -4.83 5.03
C LEU A 119 6.98 -4.71 3.60
N VAL A 120 6.07 -4.95 2.64
CA VAL A 120 6.30 -4.73 1.22
C VAL A 120 5.62 -3.42 0.86
N ASP A 121 6.41 -2.39 0.52
CA ASP A 121 5.92 -1.03 0.32
C ASP A 121 6.67 -0.38 -0.84
N ASP A 122 5.96 0.35 -1.71
CA ASP A 122 6.54 1.03 -2.85
C ASP A 122 7.26 2.33 -2.48
N ARG A 123 7.03 2.85 -1.29
CA ARG A 123 7.69 4.04 -0.76
C ARG A 123 8.59 3.68 0.41
N ASP A 124 9.84 4.10 0.35
CA ASP A 124 10.83 3.81 1.39
C ASP A 124 11.00 4.93 2.41
N GLN A 125 10.12 5.94 2.38
CA GLN A 125 10.18 7.11 3.25
C GLN A 125 10.25 6.74 4.74
N TYR A 126 9.50 5.71 5.16
CA TYR A 126 9.45 5.27 6.55
C TYR A 126 10.12 3.91 6.77
N ARG A 127 11.01 3.51 5.86
CA ARG A 127 11.74 2.24 5.96
C ARG A 127 12.47 2.10 7.28
N ARG A 128 13.21 3.14 7.69
CA ARG A 128 13.99 3.09 8.93
C ARG A 128 13.10 2.90 10.15
N HIS A 129 11.94 3.54 10.19
CA HIS A 129 11.00 3.37 11.30
C HIS A 129 10.54 1.91 11.44
N TRP A 130 10.28 1.25 10.32
CA TRP A 130 9.90 -0.17 10.31
C TRP A 130 11.07 -1.06 10.76
N GLU A 131 12.25 -0.81 10.24
CA GLU A 131 13.44 -1.59 10.58
C GLU A 131 13.84 -1.39 12.05
N ASP A 132 13.73 -0.18 12.58
CA ASP A 132 14.02 0.12 13.99
C ASP A 132 13.05 -0.60 14.94
N ALA A 133 11.85 -0.91 14.48
CA ALA A 133 10.87 -1.71 15.22
C ALA A 133 11.17 -3.22 15.16
N GLY A 134 12.24 -3.62 14.49
CA GLY A 134 12.66 -5.02 14.37
C GLY A 134 12.16 -5.72 13.11
N GLY A 135 11.52 -4.99 12.20
CA GLY A 135 10.97 -5.55 10.97
C GLY A 135 11.97 -5.55 9.82
N ARG A 136 11.59 -6.26 8.77
CA ARG A 136 12.26 -6.25 7.47
C ARG A 136 11.43 -5.41 6.50
N PHE A 137 12.08 -4.59 5.70
CA PHE A 137 11.42 -3.77 4.69
C PHE A 137 11.83 -4.25 3.30
N ILE A 138 10.86 -4.46 2.43
CA ILE A 138 11.09 -4.75 1.01
C ILE A 138 10.55 -3.56 0.21
N HIS A 139 11.45 -2.84 -0.45
CA HIS A 139 11.08 -1.74 -1.34
C HIS A 139 10.50 -2.33 -2.63
N HIS A 140 9.18 -2.27 -2.74
CA HIS A 140 8.46 -2.88 -3.85
C HIS A 140 8.70 -2.12 -5.15
N LYS A 141 9.17 -2.83 -6.17
CA LYS A 141 9.32 -2.34 -7.54
C LYS A 141 8.43 -3.11 -8.52
N SER A 142 8.27 -4.41 -8.28
CA SER A 142 7.41 -5.30 -9.05
C SER A 142 7.04 -6.49 -8.19
N ALA A 143 5.96 -7.19 -8.54
CA ALA A 143 5.60 -8.42 -7.87
C ALA A 143 6.72 -9.45 -7.95
N ALA A 144 7.31 -9.64 -9.14
CA ALA A 144 8.39 -10.59 -9.33
C ALA A 144 9.57 -10.34 -8.40
N ALA A 145 10.03 -9.08 -8.31
CA ALA A 145 11.17 -8.71 -7.45
C ALA A 145 10.83 -8.89 -5.97
N SER A 146 9.62 -8.49 -5.55
CA SER A 146 9.20 -8.65 -4.14
C SER A 146 9.05 -10.12 -3.75
N ILE A 147 8.51 -10.96 -4.64
CA ILE A 147 8.42 -12.42 -4.42
C ILE A 147 9.80 -13.01 -4.23
N GLU A 148 10.76 -12.66 -5.09
CA GLU A 148 12.14 -13.14 -4.96
C GLU A 148 12.75 -12.71 -3.62
N ALA A 149 12.54 -11.46 -3.21
CA ALA A 149 13.06 -10.96 -1.95
C ALA A 149 12.42 -11.68 -0.75
N LEU A 150 11.10 -11.96 -0.81
CA LEU A 150 10.39 -12.70 0.23
C LEU A 150 10.91 -14.14 0.34
N LYS A 151 11.15 -14.80 -0.79
CA LYS A 151 11.73 -16.15 -0.83
C LYS A 151 13.14 -16.16 -0.24
N ALA A 152 14.00 -15.24 -0.71
CA ALA A 152 15.38 -15.16 -0.25
C ALA A 152 15.47 -14.92 1.26
N ALA A 153 14.51 -14.20 1.83
CA ALA A 153 14.45 -13.92 3.27
C ALA A 153 13.70 -15.00 4.08
N GLY A 154 13.17 -16.00 3.42
CA GLY A 154 12.51 -17.14 4.08
C GLY A 154 11.08 -16.89 4.54
N TYR A 155 10.38 -15.92 3.97
CA TYR A 155 8.97 -15.66 4.30
C TYR A 155 8.00 -16.56 3.54
N ILE A 156 8.38 -16.98 2.36
CA ILE A 156 7.60 -17.88 1.51
C ILE A 156 8.49 -18.92 0.84
#